data_30470747756d0a0911c0c4a40a8a5d8a
#
_entry.id   30470747756d0a0911c0c4a40a8a5d8a
#
_cell.length_a   1.000
_cell.length_b   1.000
_cell.length_c   1.000
_cell.angle_alpha   90.00
_cell.angle_beta   90.00
_cell.angle_gamma   90.00
#
_symmetry.space_group_name_H-M   'P 1'
#
loop_
_entity.id
_entity.type
_entity.pdbx_description
1 polymer ?
#
loop_
_entity_poly.entity_id
_entity_poly.type
_entity_poly.pdbx_seq_one_letter_code
_entity_poly.pdbx_strand_id
1 'polypeptide(L)'
;MEKVIQILNQKQIHQKLERMAYQILEDNSDETEIFVAGIVRGGYILATRLVEILNKLSTQTFHLVRIELDKTSTRLKAETDRPLSDFENKTILIVEDVLNTGKTLTYGLGVFLNLPIKKIRTLTLVDRLHRLYPVVSDFTGLEISTVRHQYITVVLDEEGREDGVFLE
;
A
#
# COMPACT_ATOMS: atom_id res chain seq x y z
N MET A 1 4.13 18.59 25.69
CA MET A 1 3.65 17.27 25.27
C MET A 1 2.91 17.45 23.97
N GLU A 2 3.43 16.95 22.86
CA GLU A 2 2.67 16.90 21.60
C GLU A 2 1.47 16.00 21.80
N LYS A 3 0.30 16.49 21.38
CA LYS A 3 -0.96 15.79 21.59
C LYS A 3 -1.12 14.76 20.48
N VAL A 4 -0.95 13.48 20.77
CA VAL A 4 -1.26 12.38 19.86
C VAL A 4 -2.78 12.33 19.63
N ILE A 5 -3.20 12.40 18.38
CA ILE A 5 -4.62 12.37 17.99
C ILE A 5 -4.85 11.12 17.14
N GLN A 6 -5.75 10.25 17.60
CA GLN A 6 -6.18 9.13 16.78
C GLN A 6 -7.10 9.61 15.65
N ILE A 7 -6.68 9.37 14.40
CA ILE A 7 -7.42 9.75 13.18
C ILE A 7 -8.34 8.62 12.73
N LEU A 8 -7.82 7.37 12.73
CA LEU A 8 -8.58 6.18 12.41
C LEU A 8 -8.38 5.13 13.50
N ASN A 9 -9.46 4.48 13.89
CA ASN A 9 -9.42 3.28 14.73
C ASN A 9 -9.45 2.02 13.85
N GLN A 10 -9.29 0.83 14.47
CA GLN A 10 -9.28 -0.46 13.78
C GLN A 10 -10.51 -0.67 12.88
N LYS A 11 -11.71 -0.35 13.39
CA LYS A 11 -12.96 -0.50 12.61
C LYS A 11 -12.96 0.41 11.38
N GLN A 12 -12.50 1.65 11.53
CA GLN A 12 -12.44 2.61 10.43
C GLN A 12 -11.40 2.20 9.39
N ILE A 13 -10.25 1.65 9.80
CA ILE A 13 -9.26 1.08 8.87
C ILE A 13 -9.90 -0.05 8.05
N HIS A 14 -10.61 -0.97 8.70
CA HIS A 14 -11.29 -2.06 8.01
C HIS A 14 -12.34 -1.55 7.00
N GLN A 15 -13.15 -0.57 7.38
CA GLN A 15 -14.13 0.05 6.48
C GLN A 15 -13.47 0.71 5.25
N LYS A 16 -12.30 1.35 5.43
CA LYS A 16 -11.52 1.92 4.32
C LYS A 16 -11.03 0.82 3.37
N LEU A 17 -10.50 -0.28 3.92
CA LEU A 17 -10.04 -1.42 3.12
C LEU A 17 -11.20 -2.07 2.35
N GLU A 18 -12.37 -2.26 2.96
CA GLU A 18 -13.55 -2.79 2.26
C GLU A 18 -13.97 -1.89 1.09
N ARG A 19 -14.06 -0.58 1.31
CA ARG A 19 -14.40 0.37 0.23
C ARG A 19 -13.39 0.29 -0.91
N MET A 20 -12.10 0.29 -0.60
CA MET A 20 -11.04 0.21 -1.61
C MET A 20 -11.05 -1.14 -2.33
N ALA A 21 -11.40 -2.23 -1.66
CA ALA A 21 -11.55 -3.54 -2.29
C ALA A 21 -12.62 -3.52 -3.40
N TYR A 22 -13.78 -2.90 -3.15
CA TYR A 22 -14.80 -2.72 -4.20
C TYR A 22 -14.31 -1.87 -5.37
N GLN A 23 -13.57 -0.79 -5.10
CA GLN A 23 -12.98 0.05 -6.15
C GLN A 23 -11.97 -0.72 -7.00
N ILE A 24 -11.14 -1.57 -6.37
CA ILE A 24 -10.17 -2.43 -7.04
C ILE A 24 -10.88 -3.43 -7.95
N LEU A 25 -11.94 -4.08 -7.46
CA LEU A 25 -12.71 -5.05 -8.25
C LEU A 25 -13.39 -4.39 -9.46
N GLU A 26 -13.89 -3.18 -9.31
CA GLU A 26 -14.48 -2.41 -10.40
C GLU A 26 -13.42 -2.03 -11.46
N ASP A 27 -12.26 -1.51 -11.06
CA ASP A 27 -11.15 -1.14 -11.97
C ASP A 27 -10.53 -2.35 -12.68
N ASN A 28 -10.72 -3.55 -12.15
CA ASN A 28 -10.10 -4.79 -12.61
C ASN A 28 -11.12 -5.89 -12.93
N SER A 29 -12.33 -5.52 -13.35
CA SER A 29 -13.42 -6.47 -13.64
C SER A 29 -13.12 -7.43 -14.79
N ASP A 30 -12.19 -7.09 -15.66
CA ASP A 30 -11.72 -7.88 -16.80
C ASP A 30 -10.47 -8.74 -16.49
N GLU A 31 -9.90 -8.62 -15.27
CA GLU A 31 -8.75 -9.40 -14.86
C GLU A 31 -9.17 -10.73 -14.25
N THR A 32 -8.39 -11.80 -14.52
CA THR A 32 -8.57 -13.11 -13.86
C THR A 32 -7.68 -13.26 -12.64
N GLU A 33 -6.55 -12.55 -12.63
CA GLU A 33 -5.58 -12.55 -11.54
C GLU A 33 -4.94 -11.18 -11.34
N ILE A 34 -4.60 -10.86 -10.11
CA ILE A 34 -3.96 -9.60 -9.71
C ILE A 34 -2.86 -9.91 -8.69
N PHE A 35 -1.68 -9.32 -8.88
CA PHE A 35 -0.58 -9.39 -7.93
C PHE A 35 -0.67 -8.20 -6.97
N VAL A 36 -0.89 -8.47 -5.69
CA VAL A 36 -1.01 -7.47 -4.62
C VAL A 36 0.31 -7.39 -3.89
N ALA A 37 1.09 -6.38 -4.21
CA ALA A 37 2.47 -6.22 -3.75
C ALA A 37 2.55 -5.19 -2.62
N GLY A 38 2.67 -5.67 -1.38
CA GLY A 38 2.79 -4.83 -0.20
C GLY A 38 4.24 -4.46 0.13
N ILE A 39 4.50 -3.18 0.34
CA ILE A 39 5.81 -2.69 0.78
C ILE A 39 5.95 -2.96 2.29
N VAL A 40 7.01 -3.65 2.66
CA VAL A 40 7.29 -3.98 4.06
C VAL A 40 7.62 -2.70 4.87
N ARG A 41 7.07 -2.55 6.04
CA ARG A 41 6.27 -3.46 6.84
C ARG A 41 4.76 -3.21 6.70
N GLY A 42 4.28 -2.00 6.94
CA GLY A 42 2.86 -1.65 7.04
C GLY A 42 2.08 -1.94 5.76
N GLY A 43 2.65 -1.65 4.59
CA GLY A 43 2.02 -1.94 3.30
C GLY A 43 1.79 -3.43 3.06
N TYR A 44 2.68 -4.29 3.53
CA TYR A 44 2.50 -5.74 3.42
C TYR A 44 1.39 -6.27 4.34
N ILE A 45 1.28 -5.75 5.56
CA ILE A 45 0.16 -6.08 6.46
C ILE A 45 -1.18 -5.67 5.85
N LEU A 46 -1.26 -4.46 5.31
CA LEU A 46 -2.46 -3.99 4.60
C LEU A 46 -2.78 -4.84 3.38
N ALA A 47 -1.77 -5.21 2.58
CA ALA A 47 -1.93 -6.08 1.41
C ALA A 47 -2.50 -7.45 1.80
N THR A 48 -2.02 -8.03 2.89
CA THR A 48 -2.52 -9.30 3.43
C THR A 48 -4.00 -9.21 3.77
N ARG A 49 -4.40 -8.19 4.53
CA ARG A 49 -5.81 -7.95 4.91
C ARG A 49 -6.69 -7.66 3.70
N LEU A 50 -6.16 -6.88 2.75
CA LEU A 50 -6.88 -6.58 1.50
C LEU A 50 -7.14 -7.84 0.68
N VAL A 51 -6.16 -8.73 0.53
CA VAL A 51 -6.31 -10.01 -0.17
C VAL A 51 -7.37 -10.89 0.51
N GLU A 52 -7.41 -10.93 1.83
CA GLU A 52 -8.46 -11.65 2.56
C GLU A 52 -9.87 -11.11 2.25
N ILE A 53 -10.02 -9.79 2.17
CA ILE A 53 -11.30 -9.15 1.81
C ILE A 53 -11.65 -9.45 0.35
N LEU A 54 -10.70 -9.27 -0.59
CA LEU A 54 -10.89 -9.51 -2.02
C LEU A 54 -11.29 -10.97 -2.31
N ASN A 55 -10.66 -11.94 -1.63
CA ASN A 55 -11.01 -13.35 -1.76
C ASN A 55 -12.43 -13.69 -1.30
N LYS A 56 -13.01 -12.91 -0.38
CA LYS A 56 -14.40 -13.07 0.05
C LYS A 56 -15.39 -12.44 -0.94
N LEU A 57 -14.96 -11.42 -1.68
CA LEU A 57 -15.82 -10.63 -2.58
C LEU A 57 -15.79 -11.10 -4.02
N SER A 58 -14.75 -11.81 -4.44
CA SER A 58 -14.52 -12.15 -5.84
C SER A 58 -13.94 -13.56 -6.01
N THR A 59 -14.17 -14.14 -7.18
CA THR A 59 -13.57 -15.42 -7.61
C THR A 59 -12.25 -15.25 -8.36
N GLN A 60 -11.79 -14.01 -8.57
CA GLN A 60 -10.48 -13.72 -9.15
C GLN A 60 -9.38 -14.25 -8.22
N THR A 61 -8.20 -14.52 -8.79
CA THR A 61 -7.04 -14.94 -8.01
C THR A 61 -6.20 -13.74 -7.59
N PHE A 62 -5.90 -13.63 -6.29
CA PHE A 62 -5.07 -12.58 -5.75
C PHE A 62 -3.76 -13.17 -5.20
N HIS A 63 -2.63 -12.78 -5.80
CA HIS A 63 -1.31 -13.23 -5.39
C HIS A 63 -0.68 -12.19 -4.48
N LEU A 64 -0.47 -12.54 -3.21
CA LEU A 64 0.24 -11.69 -2.26
C LEU A 64 1.74 -11.70 -2.57
N VAL A 65 2.33 -10.52 -2.66
CA VAL A 65 3.76 -10.30 -2.95
C VAL A 65 4.34 -9.37 -1.91
N ARG A 66 5.56 -9.66 -1.48
CA ARG A 66 6.32 -8.82 -0.56
C ARG A 66 7.34 -7.99 -1.33
N ILE A 67 7.34 -6.68 -1.11
CA ILE A 67 8.40 -5.78 -1.58
C ILE A 67 9.24 -5.35 -0.38
N GLU A 68 10.51 -5.69 -0.39
CA GLU A 68 11.48 -5.25 0.61
C GLU A 68 12.33 -4.11 0.07
N LEU A 69 12.54 -3.09 0.90
CA LEU A 69 13.42 -1.97 0.60
C LEU A 69 14.69 -2.09 1.43
N ASP A 70 15.84 -2.24 0.80
CA ASP A 70 17.12 -2.16 1.47
C ASP A 70 17.45 -0.69 1.78
N LYS A 71 17.26 -0.31 3.04
CA LYS A 71 17.58 1.03 3.54
C LYS A 71 19.04 1.17 4.00
N THR A 72 19.81 0.08 3.99
CA THR A 72 21.20 0.05 4.50
C THR A 72 22.22 0.38 3.43
N SER A 73 21.91 0.18 2.15
CA SER A 73 22.79 0.54 1.06
C SER A 73 22.68 2.04 0.73
N THR A 74 23.75 2.62 0.21
CA THR A 74 23.77 3.99 -0.33
C THR A 74 22.82 4.19 -1.51
N ARG A 75 22.37 3.08 -2.11
CA ARG A 75 21.34 3.03 -3.15
C ARG A 75 20.15 2.26 -2.59
N LEU A 76 19.01 2.93 -2.44
CA LEU A 76 17.76 2.28 -2.13
C LEU A 76 17.48 1.22 -3.21
N LYS A 77 17.45 -0.04 -2.78
CA LYS A 77 17.17 -1.18 -3.65
C LYS A 77 15.87 -1.83 -3.16
N ALA A 78 14.94 -2.04 -4.09
CA ALA A 78 13.72 -2.74 -3.81
C ALA A 78 13.76 -4.13 -4.46
N GLU A 79 13.34 -5.14 -3.74
CA GLU A 79 13.30 -6.54 -4.18
C GLU A 79 11.95 -7.17 -3.84
N THR A 80 11.54 -8.16 -4.63
CA THR A 80 10.34 -8.96 -4.39
C THR A 80 10.71 -10.37 -3.92
N ASP A 81 9.80 -11.01 -3.22
CA ASP A 81 9.90 -12.42 -2.79
C ASP A 81 9.53 -13.41 -3.90
N ARG A 82 9.28 -12.93 -5.12
CA ARG A 82 8.97 -13.74 -6.30
C ARG A 82 9.91 -13.41 -7.46
N PRO A 83 10.13 -14.36 -8.39
CA PRO A 83 10.85 -14.09 -9.62
C PRO A 83 10.17 -12.99 -10.44
N LEU A 84 10.95 -12.07 -11.01
CA LEU A 84 10.41 -10.97 -11.82
C LEU A 84 9.63 -11.43 -13.04
N SER A 85 9.97 -12.62 -13.59
CA SER A 85 9.23 -13.23 -14.71
C SER A 85 7.76 -13.51 -14.41
N ASP A 86 7.39 -13.69 -13.13
CA ASP A 86 5.99 -13.94 -12.73
C ASP A 86 5.08 -12.75 -13.02
N PHE A 87 5.66 -11.56 -13.14
CA PHE A 87 4.91 -10.29 -13.32
C PHE A 87 4.73 -9.87 -14.77
N GLU A 88 5.34 -10.57 -15.73
CA GLU A 88 5.23 -10.21 -17.14
C GLU A 88 3.79 -10.32 -17.65
N ASN A 89 3.31 -9.24 -18.29
CA ASN A 89 1.95 -9.09 -18.79
C ASN A 89 0.85 -9.24 -17.69
N LYS A 90 1.21 -8.96 -16.44
CA LYS A 90 0.27 -9.03 -15.29
C LYS A 90 -0.15 -7.65 -14.81
N THR A 91 -1.26 -7.65 -14.07
CA THR A 91 -1.74 -6.46 -13.33
C THR A 91 -1.19 -6.50 -11.91
N ILE A 92 -0.55 -5.40 -11.50
CA ILE A 92 0.10 -5.24 -10.20
C ILE A 92 -0.61 -4.14 -9.42
N LEU A 93 -0.94 -4.41 -8.17
CA LEU A 93 -1.38 -3.41 -7.19
C LEU A 93 -0.30 -3.26 -6.12
N ILE A 94 0.33 -2.09 -6.04
CA ILE A 94 1.33 -1.79 -5.02
C ILE A 94 0.63 -1.16 -3.83
N VAL A 95 0.88 -1.68 -2.62
CA VAL A 95 0.24 -1.26 -1.38
C VAL A 95 1.27 -0.68 -0.42
N GLU A 96 1.00 0.53 0.08
CA GLU A 96 1.77 1.22 1.11
C GLU A 96 0.83 1.71 2.22
N ASP A 97 1.31 1.84 3.44
CA ASP A 97 0.50 2.33 4.56
C ASP A 97 0.33 3.85 4.52
N VAL A 98 1.43 4.60 4.42
CA VAL A 98 1.41 6.07 4.36
C VAL A 98 2.18 6.58 3.14
N LEU A 99 1.48 7.27 2.26
CA LEU A 99 2.11 8.02 1.18
C LEU A 99 2.48 9.41 1.68
N ASN A 100 3.76 9.59 1.97
CA ASN A 100 4.33 10.84 2.44
C ASN A 100 5.01 11.58 1.28
N THR A 101 6.34 11.49 1.18
CA THR A 101 7.09 12.12 0.08
C THR A 101 6.92 11.41 -1.27
N GLY A 102 6.48 10.16 -1.26
CA GLY A 102 6.39 9.29 -2.42
C GLY A 102 7.68 8.54 -2.75
N LYS A 103 8.74 8.74 -1.96
CA LYS A 103 10.03 8.08 -2.20
C LYS A 103 9.90 6.56 -2.16
N THR A 104 9.34 6.01 -1.10
CA THR A 104 9.15 4.56 -0.92
C THR A 104 8.34 3.95 -2.06
N LEU A 105 7.20 4.56 -2.38
CA LEU A 105 6.32 4.11 -3.46
C LEU A 105 7.03 4.14 -4.83
N THR A 106 7.82 5.18 -5.09
CA THR A 106 8.62 5.30 -6.34
C THR A 106 9.61 4.16 -6.48
N TYR A 107 10.32 3.80 -5.41
CA TYR A 107 11.26 2.68 -5.43
C TYR A 107 10.55 1.33 -5.55
N GLY A 108 9.39 1.16 -4.91
CA GLY A 108 8.54 -0.01 -5.11
C GLY A 108 8.07 -0.16 -6.55
N LEU A 109 7.64 0.92 -7.19
CA LEU A 109 7.32 0.96 -8.62
C LEU A 109 8.53 0.56 -9.48
N GLY A 110 9.71 1.01 -9.12
CA GLY A 110 10.97 0.75 -9.86
C GLY A 110 11.26 -0.72 -10.09
N VAL A 111 10.81 -1.61 -9.20
CA VAL A 111 10.97 -3.07 -9.35
C VAL A 111 10.34 -3.58 -10.64
N PHE A 112 9.23 -3.00 -11.07
CA PHE A 112 8.41 -3.48 -12.17
C PHE A 112 8.64 -2.74 -13.49
N LEU A 113 9.30 -1.56 -13.47
CA LEU A 113 9.36 -0.67 -14.63
C LEU A 113 10.19 -1.20 -15.80
N ASN A 114 11.07 -2.19 -15.58
CA ASN A 114 11.86 -2.82 -16.64
C ASN A 114 11.19 -4.08 -17.21
N LEU A 115 9.96 -4.37 -16.79
CA LEU A 115 9.19 -5.52 -17.23
C LEU A 115 8.03 -5.09 -18.13
N PRO A 116 7.58 -5.95 -19.07
CA PRO A 116 6.35 -5.70 -19.82
C PRO A 116 5.11 -5.92 -18.94
N ILE A 117 4.81 -4.96 -18.08
CA ILE A 117 3.65 -5.01 -17.19
C ILE A 117 2.38 -4.60 -17.94
N LYS A 118 1.26 -5.30 -17.70
CA LYS A 118 -0.04 -4.95 -18.28
C LYS A 118 -0.60 -3.67 -17.67
N LYS A 119 -0.64 -3.60 -16.34
CA LYS A 119 -1.18 -2.46 -15.59
C LYS A 119 -0.54 -2.39 -14.20
N ILE A 120 -0.24 -1.19 -13.73
CA ILE A 120 0.14 -0.94 -12.32
C ILE A 120 -0.86 0.04 -11.72
N ARG A 121 -1.31 -0.29 -10.51
CA ARG A 121 -2.11 0.57 -9.65
C ARG A 121 -1.45 0.69 -8.29
N THR A 122 -1.78 1.73 -7.56
CA THR A 122 -1.26 2.02 -6.22
C THR A 122 -2.39 2.18 -5.23
N LEU A 123 -2.19 1.70 -4.01
CA LEU A 123 -3.11 1.85 -2.89
C LEU A 123 -2.35 2.33 -1.66
N THR A 124 -2.90 3.31 -0.97
CA THR A 124 -2.40 3.76 0.32
C THR A 124 -3.53 3.92 1.32
N LEU A 125 -3.27 3.57 2.59
CA LEU A 125 -4.25 3.81 3.64
C LEU A 125 -4.39 5.31 3.92
N VAL A 126 -3.25 6.01 3.99
CA VAL A 126 -3.22 7.46 4.21
C VAL A 126 -2.34 8.13 3.18
N ASP A 127 -2.88 9.15 2.53
CA ASP A 127 -2.12 10.08 1.70
C ASP A 127 -1.94 11.41 2.45
N ARG A 128 -0.68 11.74 2.77
CA ARG A 128 -0.34 12.96 3.52
C ARG A 128 -0.21 14.21 2.66
N LEU A 129 -0.24 14.08 1.33
CA LEU A 129 -0.13 15.19 0.37
C LEU A 129 1.20 15.99 0.42
N HIS A 130 2.30 15.38 0.88
CA HIS A 130 3.64 15.99 0.99
C HIS A 130 4.62 15.47 -0.08
N ARG A 131 4.26 15.54 -1.34
CA ARG A 131 5.04 14.97 -2.44
C ARG A 131 6.39 15.64 -2.67
N LEU A 132 7.44 14.79 -2.79
CA LEU A 132 8.73 15.14 -3.38
C LEU A 132 9.00 14.31 -4.65
N TYR A 133 8.26 13.22 -4.83
CA TYR A 133 8.31 12.34 -6.01
C TYR A 133 6.98 12.37 -6.74
N PRO A 134 6.95 12.34 -8.08
CA PRO A 134 5.74 12.49 -8.88
C PRO A 134 4.94 11.18 -8.94
N VAL A 135 4.46 10.71 -7.82
CA VAL A 135 3.63 9.52 -7.67
C VAL A 135 2.30 9.87 -7.01
N VAL A 136 1.28 9.08 -7.33
CA VAL A 136 -0.07 9.23 -6.77
C VAL A 136 -0.55 7.90 -6.21
N SER A 137 -1.57 7.94 -5.37
CA SER A 137 -2.33 6.77 -4.95
C SER A 137 -3.63 6.70 -5.76
N ASP A 138 -3.85 5.59 -6.48
CA ASP A 138 -5.07 5.38 -7.24
C ASP A 138 -6.25 5.07 -6.32
N PHE A 139 -5.98 4.33 -5.25
CA PHE A 139 -6.96 3.99 -4.22
C PHE A 139 -6.46 4.49 -2.87
N THR A 140 -7.15 5.48 -2.30
CA THR A 140 -6.72 6.14 -1.06
C THR A 140 -7.77 5.97 0.03
N GLY A 141 -7.34 5.50 1.19
CA GLY A 141 -8.21 5.37 2.36
C GLY A 141 -8.62 6.72 2.93
N LEU A 142 -7.64 7.57 3.21
CA LEU A 142 -7.81 8.91 3.76
C LEU A 142 -6.76 9.85 3.17
N GLU A 143 -7.17 11.02 2.70
CA GLU A 143 -6.28 12.14 2.40
C GLU A 143 -6.26 13.11 3.58
N ILE A 144 -5.07 13.53 4.00
CA ILE A 144 -4.90 14.47 5.09
C ILE A 144 -3.74 15.43 4.82
N SER A 145 -4.03 16.72 4.86
CA SER A 145 -2.98 17.75 4.82
C SER A 145 -2.48 18.01 6.23
N THR A 146 -1.17 17.93 6.43
CA THR A 146 -0.53 18.18 7.73
C THR A 146 0.51 19.28 7.60
N VAL A 147 0.87 19.91 8.72
CA VAL A 147 1.99 20.86 8.76
C VAL A 147 3.32 20.12 8.88
N ARG A 148 4.44 20.83 8.63
CA ARG A 148 5.79 20.22 8.54
C ARG A 148 6.23 19.41 9.76
N HIS A 149 5.75 19.78 10.95
CA HIS A 149 6.14 19.15 12.22
C HIS A 149 5.19 18.06 12.69
N GLN A 150 4.14 17.77 11.93
CA GLN A 150 3.19 16.72 12.23
C GLN A 150 3.54 15.47 11.42
N TYR A 151 3.45 14.31 12.06
CA TYR A 151 3.71 13.01 11.44
C TYR A 151 2.48 12.13 11.49
N ILE A 152 2.32 11.27 10.51
CA ILE A 152 1.31 10.22 10.51
C ILE A 152 1.99 8.90 10.87
N THR A 153 1.54 8.31 11.96
CA THR A 153 1.97 6.98 12.41
C THR A 153 0.83 5.99 12.21
N VAL A 154 1.11 4.92 11.48
CA VAL A 154 0.18 3.79 11.29
C VAL A 154 0.65 2.63 12.14
N VAL A 155 -0.20 2.17 13.04
CA VAL A 155 0.02 1.02 13.92
C VAL A 155 -0.83 -0.13 13.41
N LEU A 156 -0.19 -1.22 13.01
CA LEU A 156 -0.84 -2.43 12.49
C LEU A 156 -0.12 -3.66 13.04
N ASP A 157 -0.88 -4.56 13.67
CA ASP A 157 -0.40 -5.82 14.22
C ASP A 157 0.84 -5.65 15.16
N GLU A 158 0.85 -4.59 15.97
CA GLU A 158 1.88 -4.35 16.97
C GLU A 158 1.44 -4.94 18.32
N GLU A 159 2.33 -5.72 18.95
CA GLU A 159 2.06 -6.33 20.26
C GLU A 159 1.75 -5.26 21.32
N GLY A 160 0.62 -5.44 22.02
CA GLY A 160 0.18 -4.53 23.08
C GLY A 160 -0.44 -3.20 22.62
N ARG A 161 -0.64 -3.01 21.32
CA ARG A 161 -1.28 -1.82 20.76
C ARG A 161 -2.44 -2.19 19.84
N GLU A 162 -3.53 -1.45 19.93
CA GLU A 162 -4.62 -1.56 18.95
C GLU A 162 -4.23 -0.89 17.63
N ASP A 163 -4.74 -1.44 16.54
CA ASP A 163 -4.58 -0.85 15.21
C ASP A 163 -5.16 0.56 15.17
N GLY A 164 -4.45 1.46 14.55
CA GLY A 164 -4.88 2.84 14.43
C GLY A 164 -3.99 3.67 13.52
N VAL A 165 -4.51 4.83 13.15
CA VAL A 165 -3.75 5.90 12.50
C VAL A 165 -3.72 7.09 13.45
N PHE A 166 -2.54 7.62 13.69
CA PHE A 166 -2.31 8.69 14.65
C PHE A 166 -1.61 9.87 13.99
N LEU A 167 -1.99 11.07 14.42
CA LEU A 167 -1.28 12.31 14.15
C LEU A 167 -0.46 12.70 15.38
N GLU A 168 0.83 12.87 15.17
CA GLU A 168 1.82 13.23 16.19
C GLU A 168 2.51 14.55 15.85
#